data_7ac66ce405750a5158509f2f2d567c83
#
_entry.id   7ac66ce405750a5158509f2f2d567c83
#
_cell.length_a   1.000
_cell.length_b   1.000
_cell.length_c   1.000
_cell.angle_alpha   90.00
_cell.angle_beta   90.00
_cell.angle_gamma   90.00
#
_symmetry.space_group_name_H-M   'P 1'
#
loop_
_entity.id
_entity.type
_entity.pdbx_description
1 polymer ?
#
loop_
_entity_poly.entity_id
_entity_poly.type
_entity_poly.pdbx_seq_one_letter_code
_entity_poly.pdbx_strand_id
1 'polypeptide(L)'
;MVDDRAWEGGQLIEKTYDWFAQDKEGSVWYFGENTKEYEDGKVVSTKGSWEAGVDGAKPGIIMQAEPKVGQSYRQEYYPGEAEDMAKVQSLNESVTVPYGSFDHVLETKEWTPLEPSYDEHKYYARGVGQVYGGGSELVDVQTG
;
A
#
# COMPACT_ATOMS: atom_id res chain seq x y z
N MET A 1 -7.93 3.21 9.74
CA MET A 1 -8.51 3.46 8.40
C MET A 1 -7.74 4.61 7.78
N VAL A 2 -7.28 4.44 6.54
CA VAL A 2 -6.65 5.48 5.74
C VAL A 2 -7.66 5.95 4.69
N ASP A 3 -7.74 7.25 4.39
CA ASP A 3 -8.51 7.83 3.28
C ASP A 3 -7.46 8.27 2.24
N ASP A 4 -7.26 7.44 1.23
CA ASP A 4 -6.36 7.72 0.13
C ASP A 4 -7.10 8.35 -1.04
N ARG A 5 -6.48 9.31 -1.71
CA ARG A 5 -7.06 10.03 -2.84
C ARG A 5 -6.00 10.35 -3.88
N ALA A 6 -6.18 9.85 -5.08
CA ALA A 6 -5.34 10.15 -6.22
C ALA A 6 -6.01 11.22 -7.11
N TRP A 7 -5.19 12.16 -7.59
CA TRP A 7 -5.62 13.27 -8.43
C TRP A 7 -4.75 13.38 -9.67
N GLU A 8 -5.36 13.60 -10.81
CA GLU A 8 -4.67 13.87 -12.05
C GLU A 8 -5.27 15.11 -12.72
N GLY A 9 -4.42 16.08 -13.13
CA GLY A 9 -4.89 17.32 -13.73
C GLY A 9 -5.89 18.12 -12.89
N GLY A 10 -5.89 17.97 -11.56
CA GLY A 10 -6.82 18.61 -10.64
C GLY A 10 -8.18 17.90 -10.51
N GLN A 11 -8.35 16.75 -11.15
CA GLN A 11 -9.53 15.91 -11.05
C GLN A 11 -9.23 14.71 -10.14
N LEU A 12 -10.19 14.37 -9.26
CA LEU A 12 -10.14 13.15 -8.47
C LEU A 12 -10.32 11.96 -9.43
N ILE A 13 -9.31 11.06 -9.47
CA ILE A 13 -9.34 9.85 -10.29
C ILE A 13 -9.56 8.60 -9.47
N GLU A 14 -9.14 8.61 -8.18
CA GLU A 14 -9.36 7.48 -7.28
C GLU A 14 -9.59 7.96 -5.84
N LYS A 15 -10.43 7.24 -5.13
CA LYS A 15 -10.59 7.37 -3.68
C LYS A 15 -10.73 6.00 -3.06
N THR A 16 -9.84 5.69 -2.12
CA THR A 16 -9.80 4.41 -1.42
C THR A 16 -9.85 4.62 0.10
N TYR A 17 -10.60 3.78 0.76
CA TYR A 17 -10.54 3.62 2.20
C TYR A 17 -9.90 2.28 2.53
N ASP A 18 -8.73 2.32 3.17
CA ASP A 18 -7.96 1.16 3.57
C ASP A 18 -8.12 0.86 5.05
N TRP A 19 -8.22 -0.41 5.41
CA TRP A 19 -8.35 -0.86 6.80
C TRP A 19 -7.10 -1.60 7.25
N PHE A 20 -6.34 -0.96 8.13
CA PHE A 20 -5.15 -1.54 8.75
C PHE A 20 -5.35 -1.72 10.25
N ALA A 21 -4.67 -2.72 10.81
CA ALA A 21 -4.52 -2.88 12.26
C ALA A 21 -3.11 -3.40 12.57
N GLN A 22 -2.52 -2.92 13.66
CA GLN A 22 -1.24 -3.41 14.15
C GLN A 22 -1.46 -4.48 15.21
N ASP A 23 -0.77 -5.62 15.08
CA ASP A 23 -0.79 -6.65 16.11
C ASP A 23 0.16 -6.33 17.28
N LYS A 24 0.15 -7.19 18.29
CA LYS A 24 0.97 -7.00 19.50
C LYS A 24 2.47 -7.18 19.25
N GLU A 25 2.83 -7.91 18.21
CA GLU A 25 4.19 -8.13 17.78
C GLU A 25 4.72 -6.95 16.95
N GLY A 26 3.83 -6.09 16.44
CA GLY A 26 4.15 -4.88 15.68
C GLY A 26 3.95 -5.01 14.18
N SER A 27 3.49 -6.16 13.67
CA SER A 27 3.14 -6.30 12.25
C SER A 27 1.86 -5.52 11.95
N VAL A 28 1.83 -4.86 10.79
CA VAL A 28 0.65 -4.15 10.29
C VAL A 28 -0.08 -5.04 9.30
N TRP A 29 -1.31 -5.37 9.64
CA TRP A 29 -2.20 -6.20 8.85
C TRP A 29 -3.14 -5.35 7.99
N TYR A 30 -3.40 -5.83 6.78
CA TYR A 30 -4.34 -5.25 5.83
C TYR A 30 -5.62 -6.08 5.80
N PHE A 31 -6.73 -5.43 6.10
CA PHE A 31 -8.04 -6.08 6.24
C PHE A 31 -8.96 -5.81 5.06
N GLY A 32 -8.52 -5.02 4.11
CA GLY A 32 -9.29 -4.73 2.91
C GLY A 32 -9.34 -3.25 2.57
N GLU A 33 -10.02 -2.98 1.47
CA GLU A 33 -10.21 -1.64 0.96
C GLU A 33 -11.59 -1.46 0.32
N ASN A 34 -12.02 -0.20 0.28
CA ASN A 34 -13.15 0.24 -0.52
C ASN A 34 -12.66 1.31 -1.49
N THR A 35 -12.32 0.88 -2.69
CA THR A 35 -11.80 1.75 -3.75
C THR A 35 -12.89 2.19 -4.72
N LYS A 36 -12.74 3.38 -5.26
CA LYS A 36 -13.62 3.95 -6.30
C LYS A 36 -12.78 4.72 -7.29
N GLU A 37 -12.86 4.31 -8.54
CA GLU A 37 -12.28 5.04 -9.67
C GLU A 37 -13.30 6.05 -10.21
N TYR A 38 -12.83 7.21 -10.61
CA TYR A 38 -13.67 8.31 -11.08
C TYR A 38 -13.27 8.76 -12.48
N GLU A 39 -14.26 9.00 -13.33
CA GLU A 39 -14.15 9.75 -14.59
C GLU A 39 -15.22 10.85 -14.59
N ASP A 40 -14.83 12.07 -14.90
CA ASP A 40 -15.72 13.25 -14.94
C ASP A 40 -16.58 13.41 -13.66
N GLY A 41 -16.00 13.11 -12.50
CA GLY A 41 -16.66 13.22 -11.20
C GLY A 41 -17.67 12.11 -10.90
N LYS A 42 -17.74 11.07 -11.72
CA LYS A 42 -18.63 9.91 -11.54
C LYS A 42 -17.82 8.66 -11.24
N VAL A 43 -18.33 7.83 -10.34
CA VAL A 43 -17.74 6.51 -10.08
C VAL A 43 -17.97 5.62 -11.30
N VAL A 44 -16.88 5.11 -11.86
CA VAL A 44 -16.89 4.20 -13.03
C VAL A 44 -16.48 2.79 -12.69
N SER A 45 -15.76 2.56 -11.59
CA SER A 45 -15.32 1.24 -11.13
C SER A 45 -15.19 1.21 -9.62
N THR A 46 -15.39 0.02 -9.06
CA THR A 46 -15.08 -0.34 -7.66
C THR A 46 -14.21 -1.60 -7.62
N LYS A 47 -13.61 -1.96 -8.76
CA LYS A 47 -12.75 -3.13 -8.90
C LYS A 47 -11.55 -3.01 -7.95
N GLY A 48 -11.18 -4.11 -7.33
CA GLY A 48 -10.13 -4.14 -6.31
C GLY A 48 -10.67 -4.07 -4.88
N SER A 49 -11.90 -3.59 -4.67
CA SER A 49 -12.48 -3.56 -3.32
C SER A 49 -12.65 -4.95 -2.74
N TRP A 50 -12.24 -5.14 -1.50
CA TRP A 50 -12.38 -6.40 -0.76
C TRP A 50 -12.41 -6.15 0.75
N GLU A 51 -12.90 -7.15 1.51
CA GLU A 51 -12.95 -7.09 2.97
C GLU A 51 -12.64 -8.47 3.55
N ALA A 52 -11.71 -8.55 4.48
CA ALA A 52 -11.34 -9.78 5.15
C ALA A 52 -12.54 -10.40 5.89
N GLY A 53 -12.78 -11.69 5.66
CA GLY A 53 -13.92 -12.42 6.21
C GLY A 53 -15.17 -12.39 5.32
N VAL A 54 -15.16 -11.64 4.23
CA VAL A 54 -16.25 -11.59 3.25
C VAL A 54 -15.82 -12.38 2.01
N ASP A 55 -16.71 -13.19 1.45
CA ASP A 55 -16.53 -13.98 0.23
C ASP A 55 -15.22 -14.80 0.15
N GLY A 56 -14.71 -15.23 1.31
CA GLY A 56 -13.49 -16.00 1.43
C GLY A 56 -12.18 -15.20 1.44
N ALA A 57 -12.25 -13.88 1.39
CA ALA A 57 -11.09 -13.02 1.54
C ALA A 57 -10.47 -13.13 2.94
N LYS A 58 -9.14 -12.99 3.03
CA LYS A 58 -8.38 -13.07 4.28
C LYS A 58 -7.47 -11.87 4.42
N PRO A 59 -7.14 -11.45 5.66
CA PRO A 59 -6.20 -10.37 5.85
C PRO A 59 -4.79 -10.76 5.36
N GLY A 60 -4.05 -9.79 4.86
CA GLY A 60 -2.64 -9.89 4.52
C GLY A 60 -1.78 -9.03 5.43
N ILE A 61 -0.49 -8.99 5.17
CA ILE A 61 0.48 -8.18 5.91
C ILE A 61 0.97 -7.06 5.00
N ILE A 62 0.81 -5.81 5.43
CA ILE A 62 1.37 -4.68 4.69
C ILE A 62 2.79 -4.35 5.17
N MET A 63 3.08 -4.53 6.46
CA MET A 63 4.41 -4.35 7.03
C MET A 63 4.67 -5.37 8.14
N GLN A 64 5.78 -6.10 8.04
CA GLN A 64 6.19 -7.03 9.07
C GLN A 64 6.84 -6.30 10.26
N ALA A 65 6.64 -6.82 11.48
CA ALA A 65 7.27 -6.29 12.69
C ALA A 65 8.81 -6.32 12.61
N GLU A 66 9.36 -7.42 12.06
CA GLU A 66 10.79 -7.63 11.88
C GLU A 66 11.07 -8.01 10.42
N PRO A 67 11.04 -7.05 9.48
CA PRO A 67 11.27 -7.33 8.07
C PRO A 67 12.70 -7.80 7.83
N LYS A 68 12.87 -8.77 6.91
CA LYS A 68 14.17 -9.31 6.51
C LYS A 68 14.31 -9.28 5.00
N VAL A 69 15.48 -8.83 4.52
CA VAL A 69 15.78 -8.82 3.09
C VAL A 69 15.58 -10.22 2.49
N GLY A 70 14.89 -10.26 1.35
CA GLY A 70 14.55 -11.50 0.64
C GLY A 70 13.24 -12.16 1.09
N GLN A 71 12.64 -11.72 2.20
CA GLN A 71 11.38 -12.24 2.70
C GLN A 71 10.23 -11.75 1.81
N SER A 72 9.40 -12.70 1.36
CA SER A 72 8.18 -12.42 0.60
C SER A 72 6.95 -12.72 1.45
N TYR A 73 5.90 -11.94 1.27
CA TYR A 73 4.65 -12.10 1.99
C TYR A 73 3.48 -11.59 1.16
N ARG A 74 2.28 -12.02 1.54
CA ARG A 74 1.03 -11.66 0.89
C ARG A 74 0.44 -10.43 1.57
N GLN A 75 0.18 -9.40 0.78
CA GLN A 75 -0.45 -8.16 1.26
C GLN A 75 -1.98 -8.24 1.18
N GLU A 76 -2.50 -8.95 0.17
CA GLU A 76 -3.93 -9.15 -0.04
C GLU A 76 -4.24 -10.60 -0.36
N TYR A 77 -5.40 -11.06 0.07
CA TYR A 77 -5.87 -12.40 -0.22
C TYR A 77 -7.38 -12.44 -0.48
N TYR A 78 -7.75 -12.10 -1.68
CA TYR A 78 -9.08 -12.35 -2.24
C TYR A 78 -8.92 -12.96 -3.63
N PRO A 79 -9.04 -14.30 -3.77
CA PRO A 79 -8.70 -15.00 -4.99
C PRO A 79 -9.44 -14.47 -6.23
N GLY A 80 -8.67 -14.10 -7.26
CA GLY A 80 -9.17 -13.55 -8.51
C GLY A 80 -9.48 -12.05 -8.50
N GLU A 81 -9.44 -11.38 -7.35
CA GLU A 81 -9.79 -9.96 -7.21
C GLU A 81 -8.65 -9.12 -6.64
N ALA A 82 -8.00 -9.58 -5.55
CA ALA A 82 -6.90 -8.90 -4.89
C ALA A 82 -5.90 -9.92 -4.35
N GLU A 83 -4.71 -10.01 -4.94
CA GLU A 83 -3.71 -11.03 -4.62
C GLU A 83 -2.29 -10.46 -4.48
N ASP A 84 -2.17 -9.23 -4.06
CA ASP A 84 -0.90 -8.53 -4.03
C ASP A 84 0.11 -9.14 -3.06
N MET A 85 1.34 -9.18 -3.55
CA MET A 85 2.52 -9.74 -2.89
C MET A 85 3.59 -8.67 -2.72
N ALA A 86 4.36 -8.78 -1.67
CA ALA A 86 5.56 -7.96 -1.48
C ALA A 86 6.78 -8.81 -1.18
N LYS A 87 7.95 -8.27 -1.51
CA LYS A 87 9.25 -8.80 -1.12
C LYS A 87 10.15 -7.67 -0.63
N VAL A 88 10.72 -7.84 0.55
CA VAL A 88 11.72 -6.90 1.07
C VAL A 88 12.98 -6.96 0.24
N GLN A 89 13.35 -5.85 -0.41
CA GLN A 89 14.55 -5.71 -1.22
C GLN A 89 15.72 -5.16 -0.42
N SER A 90 15.47 -4.14 0.39
CA SER A 90 16.50 -3.49 1.19
C SER A 90 15.90 -2.98 2.51
N LEU A 91 16.75 -2.80 3.51
CA LEU A 91 16.43 -2.15 4.79
C LEU A 91 17.29 -0.92 5.04
N ASN A 92 18.04 -0.47 4.06
CA ASN A 92 19.05 0.56 4.24
C ASN A 92 19.10 1.54 3.04
N GLU A 93 17.96 1.81 2.45
CA GLU A 93 17.86 2.81 1.40
C GLU A 93 17.87 4.23 1.96
N SER A 94 18.26 5.20 1.12
CA SER A 94 18.13 6.62 1.39
C SER A 94 17.23 7.25 0.35
N VAL A 95 16.21 7.96 0.77
CA VAL A 95 15.22 8.58 -0.10
C VAL A 95 15.04 10.05 0.25
N THR A 96 15.04 10.90 -0.77
CA THR A 96 14.73 12.33 -0.63
C THR A 96 13.45 12.63 -1.40
N VAL A 97 12.48 13.19 -0.71
CA VAL A 97 11.16 13.61 -1.23
C VAL A 97 10.90 15.08 -0.83
N PRO A 98 9.85 15.72 -1.33
CA PRO A 98 9.55 17.13 -0.97
C PRO A 98 9.45 17.39 0.52
N TYR A 99 8.96 16.44 1.31
CA TYR A 99 8.89 16.53 2.77
C TYR A 99 10.28 16.58 3.43
N GLY A 100 11.27 15.83 2.92
CA GLY A 100 12.61 15.74 3.49
C GLY A 100 13.38 14.50 3.06
N SER A 101 14.48 14.23 3.75
CA SER A 101 15.34 13.07 3.49
C SER A 101 15.22 12.04 4.60
N PHE A 102 15.21 10.78 4.21
CA PHE A 102 15.10 9.62 5.09
C PHE A 102 16.24 8.66 4.81
N ASP A 103 16.85 8.14 5.87
CA ASP A 103 17.84 7.07 5.84
C ASP A 103 17.28 5.79 6.48
N HIS A 104 17.90 4.64 6.20
CA HIS A 104 17.44 3.34 6.67
C HIS A 104 15.99 3.03 6.27
N VAL A 105 15.65 3.43 5.06
CA VAL A 105 14.33 3.20 4.48
C VAL A 105 14.23 1.76 4.01
N LEU A 106 13.09 1.14 4.29
CA LEU A 106 12.76 -0.20 3.78
C LEU A 106 12.23 -0.06 2.35
N GLU A 107 12.79 -0.87 1.45
CA GLU A 107 12.30 -1.00 0.08
C GLU A 107 11.60 -2.34 -0.10
N THR A 108 10.38 -2.31 -0.65
CA THR A 108 9.68 -3.47 -1.15
C THR A 108 9.64 -3.48 -2.67
N LYS A 109 9.69 -4.67 -3.26
CA LYS A 109 9.15 -4.94 -4.58
C LYS A 109 7.76 -5.52 -4.39
N GLU A 110 6.77 -4.94 -5.06
CA GLU A 110 5.37 -5.34 -4.97
C GLU A 110 4.87 -5.78 -6.36
N TRP A 111 4.07 -6.83 -6.41
CA TRP A 111 3.50 -7.37 -7.64
C TRP A 111 2.19 -8.09 -7.36
N THR A 112 1.38 -8.27 -8.40
CA THR A 112 0.20 -9.12 -8.32
C THR A 112 0.29 -10.28 -9.31
N PRO A 113 -0.02 -11.54 -8.89
CA PRO A 113 -0.15 -12.66 -9.82
C PRO A 113 -1.26 -12.46 -10.87
N LEU A 114 -2.23 -11.59 -10.59
CA LEU A 114 -3.34 -11.28 -11.50
C LEU A 114 -2.88 -10.45 -12.71
N GLU A 115 -1.77 -9.70 -12.58
CA GLU A 115 -1.15 -8.91 -13.63
C GLU A 115 0.38 -9.11 -13.64
N PRO A 116 0.89 -10.21 -14.20
CA PRO A 116 2.31 -10.60 -14.09
C PRO A 116 3.31 -9.63 -14.73
N SER A 117 2.84 -8.71 -15.57
CA SER A 117 3.68 -7.67 -16.20
C SER A 117 3.86 -6.43 -15.32
N TYR A 118 3.11 -6.32 -14.23
CA TYR A 118 3.15 -5.19 -13.32
C TYR A 118 4.01 -5.52 -12.11
N ASP A 119 4.95 -4.65 -11.82
CA ASP A 119 5.66 -4.60 -10.55
C ASP A 119 6.05 -3.16 -10.22
N GLU A 120 6.11 -2.85 -8.95
CA GLU A 120 6.51 -1.55 -8.45
C GLU A 120 7.40 -1.65 -7.22
N HIS A 121 8.09 -0.55 -6.90
CA HIS A 121 8.89 -0.42 -5.70
C HIS A 121 8.29 0.65 -4.80
N LYS A 122 8.12 0.32 -3.52
CA LYS A 122 7.67 1.25 -2.48
C LYS A 122 8.71 1.36 -1.37
N TYR A 123 8.78 2.54 -0.79
CA TYR A 123 9.78 2.90 0.20
C TYR A 123 9.10 3.39 1.47
N TYR A 124 9.46 2.79 2.60
CA TYR A 124 8.82 3.01 3.88
C TYR A 124 9.82 3.49 4.92
N ALA A 125 9.54 4.63 5.55
CA ALA A 125 10.31 5.14 6.67
C ALA A 125 9.64 4.78 8.00
N ARG A 126 10.46 4.33 8.96
CA ARG A 126 9.97 3.93 10.28
C ARG A 126 9.28 5.10 10.98
N GLY A 127 8.08 4.86 11.52
CA GLY A 127 7.28 5.85 12.22
C GLY A 127 6.53 6.84 11.32
N VAL A 128 6.71 6.74 10.01
CA VAL A 128 6.03 7.60 9.01
C VAL A 128 5.09 6.77 8.13
N GLY A 129 5.59 5.69 7.54
CA GLY A 129 4.89 4.87 6.55
C GLY A 129 5.53 5.01 5.18
N GLN A 130 4.74 4.89 4.13
CA GLN A 130 5.22 5.05 2.76
C GLN A 130 5.67 6.50 2.51
N VAL A 131 6.90 6.67 2.03
CA VAL A 131 7.48 7.98 1.71
C VAL A 131 7.65 8.18 0.22
N TYR A 132 7.78 7.08 -0.55
CA TYR A 132 7.96 7.12 -2.00
C TYR A 132 7.44 5.83 -2.66
N GLY A 133 7.03 5.90 -3.93
CA GLY A 133 6.61 4.77 -4.75
C GLY A 133 5.12 4.81 -5.11
N GLY A 134 4.72 3.97 -6.10
CA GLY A 134 3.36 4.00 -6.62
C GLY A 134 2.98 5.32 -7.31
N GLY A 135 3.98 6.06 -7.85
CA GLY A 135 3.76 7.37 -8.45
C GLY A 135 3.58 8.51 -7.47
N SER A 136 3.81 8.28 -6.17
CA SER A 136 3.60 9.25 -5.09
C SER A 136 4.87 9.55 -4.34
N GLU A 137 4.98 10.79 -3.84
CA GLU A 137 6.06 11.29 -2.98
C GLU A 137 5.44 11.97 -1.75
N LEU A 138 6.03 11.74 -0.58
CA LEU A 138 5.59 12.39 0.65
C LEU A 138 5.86 13.90 0.61
N VAL A 139 4.81 14.71 0.79
CA VAL A 139 4.90 16.18 0.79
C VAL A 139 4.67 16.80 2.16
N ASP A 140 3.88 16.18 3.03
CA ASP A 140 3.57 16.69 4.38
C ASP A 140 3.12 15.55 5.30
N VAL A 141 3.36 15.73 6.62
CA VAL A 141 2.87 14.86 7.68
C VAL A 141 2.21 15.72 8.75
N GLN A 142 0.93 15.50 8.96
CA GLN A 142 0.19 16.19 10.01
C GLN A 142 -0.17 15.20 11.11
N THR A 143 0.29 15.48 12.32
CA THR A 143 -0.05 14.70 13.52
C THR A 143 -1.06 15.48 14.33
N GLY A 144 -2.20 14.85 14.58
CA GLY A 144 -3.26 15.40 15.42
C GLY A 144 -2.97 15.30 16.91
#